data_6e93407896537bb0d4dbce0bbfe011dc
#
_entry.id   6e93407896537bb0d4dbce0bbfe011dc
#
_cell.length_a   1.000
_cell.length_b   1.000
_cell.length_c   1.000
_cell.angle_alpha   90.00
_cell.angle_beta   90.00
_cell.angle_gamma   90.00
#
_symmetry.space_group_name_H-M   'P 1'
#
loop_
_entity.id
_entity.type
_entity.pdbx_description
1 polymer ?
#
loop_
_entity_poly.entity_id
_entity_poly.type
_entity_poly.pdbx_seq_one_letter_code
_entity_poly.pdbx_strand_id
1 'polypeptide(L)'
;MALSIISQGRKLLAYKKYNEVIRLLEPHVLEYRDSFAFHFYIGMAYLNLGEMANAKDYFSTARKLKPNDPDLMAATAAMYLRRSDTRKAVEYYLRILSFRPSYTLAKKGLACIKKYDTAEAMGDFIRTEKIKSLYPMPRIIEFYKRYIKIGVALLVSLILSIGVVFFIRSFFKPREREDITALNLDSAENKKSVDMEGVYREVLTHAEVLNSYSQAQNHFQTFHDNLAQVEINRILNSNATFSIKQKATGLESLLKEPRFDTIKDIFSLTEVEAKPYLYDKCYVLWKGMPTNVQKTENNLRFKLLVGYDTKQTLEGTIDVLCDFVRDVDVDKVITVLGQLQVIENDQLCLKGITIHQTGKPLELN
;
A
#
# COMPACT_ATOMS: atom_id res chain seq x y z
N MET A 1 0.63 -25.37 23.29
CA MET A 1 0.26 -26.78 23.50
C MET A 1 1.42 -27.65 23.12
N ALA A 2 1.99 -28.39 24.07
CA ALA A 2 3.01 -29.39 23.77
C ALA A 2 2.40 -30.49 22.88
N LEU A 3 3.10 -30.86 21.80
CA LEU A 3 2.69 -31.96 20.92
C LEU A 3 2.73 -33.26 21.74
N SER A 4 1.70 -34.12 21.63
CA SER A 4 1.74 -35.44 22.25
C SER A 4 2.98 -36.22 21.76
N ILE A 5 3.53 -37.11 22.59
CA ILE A 5 4.72 -37.91 22.26
C ILE A 5 4.54 -38.70 20.95
N ILE A 6 3.32 -39.20 20.70
CA ILE A 6 2.95 -39.92 19.47
C ILE A 6 3.02 -38.97 18.25
N SER A 7 2.58 -37.73 18.39
CA SER A 7 2.65 -36.72 17.30
C SER A 7 4.09 -36.32 17.00
N GLN A 8 4.95 -36.24 18.02
CA GLN A 8 6.40 -36.05 17.86
C GLN A 8 7.04 -37.24 17.15
N GLY A 9 6.72 -38.46 17.55
CA GLY A 9 7.18 -39.68 16.88
C GLY A 9 6.76 -39.74 15.41
N ARG A 10 5.50 -39.41 15.09
CA ARG A 10 5.03 -39.28 13.70
C ARG A 10 5.84 -38.25 12.90
N LYS A 11 6.17 -37.10 13.50
CA LYS A 11 6.96 -36.05 12.87
C LYS A 11 8.39 -36.54 12.60
N LEU A 12 9.03 -37.14 13.56
CA LEU A 12 10.38 -37.73 13.41
C LEU A 12 10.42 -38.82 12.32
N LEU A 13 9.39 -39.67 12.27
CA LEU A 13 9.26 -40.68 11.23
C LEU A 13 9.17 -40.07 9.84
N ALA A 14 8.36 -38.98 9.67
CA ALA A 14 8.24 -38.27 8.41
C ALA A 14 9.57 -37.61 7.98
N TYR A 15 10.39 -37.16 8.93
CA TYR A 15 11.74 -36.64 8.69
C TYR A 15 12.81 -37.76 8.56
N LYS A 16 12.41 -39.03 8.55
CA LYS A 16 13.31 -40.21 8.41
C LYS A 16 14.33 -40.34 9.55
N LYS A 17 14.01 -39.81 10.74
CA LYS A 17 14.85 -39.87 11.94
C LYS A 17 14.50 -41.10 12.78
N TYR A 18 14.72 -42.28 12.21
CA TYR A 18 14.21 -43.55 12.73
C TYR A 18 14.74 -43.90 14.13
N ASN A 19 16.05 -43.70 14.39
CA ASN A 19 16.63 -43.92 15.71
C ASN A 19 16.05 -42.99 16.77
N GLU A 20 15.75 -41.75 16.40
CA GLU A 20 15.10 -40.79 17.31
C GLU A 20 13.64 -41.17 17.60
N VAL A 21 12.92 -41.80 16.63
CA VAL A 21 11.57 -42.32 16.86
C VAL A 21 11.60 -43.40 17.94
N ILE A 22 12.52 -44.37 17.82
CA ILE A 22 12.66 -45.47 18.76
C ILE A 22 13.03 -44.96 20.13
N ARG A 23 14.08 -44.09 20.22
CA ARG A 23 14.53 -43.51 21.48
C ARG A 23 13.43 -42.72 22.19
N LEU A 24 12.58 -42.00 21.42
CA LEU A 24 11.49 -41.23 21.96
C LEU A 24 10.32 -42.07 22.45
N LEU A 25 9.90 -43.07 21.66
CA LEU A 25 8.67 -43.81 21.93
C LEU A 25 8.91 -45.04 22.80
N GLU A 26 9.94 -45.85 22.55
CA GLU A 26 10.13 -47.15 23.17
C GLU A 26 10.11 -47.15 24.71
N PRO A 27 10.66 -46.14 25.44
CA PRO A 27 10.55 -46.09 26.89
C PRO A 27 9.12 -46.01 27.42
N HIS A 28 8.15 -45.63 26.56
CA HIS A 28 6.76 -45.45 26.94
C HIS A 28 5.82 -46.58 26.49
N VAL A 29 6.38 -47.77 26.16
CA VAL A 29 5.61 -48.93 25.67
C VAL A 29 4.48 -49.32 26.62
N LEU A 30 4.70 -49.29 27.93
CA LEU A 30 3.69 -49.65 28.92
C LEU A 30 2.55 -48.66 28.97
N GLU A 31 2.85 -47.34 28.83
CA GLU A 31 1.86 -46.27 28.85
C GLU A 31 0.95 -46.28 27.61
N TYR A 32 1.54 -46.58 26.44
CA TYR A 32 0.84 -46.57 25.14
C TYR A 32 0.55 -47.94 24.56
N ARG A 33 0.49 -49.00 25.42
CA ARG A 33 0.29 -50.40 25.00
C ARG A 33 -0.96 -50.61 24.14
N ASP A 34 -2.02 -49.82 24.32
CA ASP A 34 -3.29 -49.90 23.60
C ASP A 34 -3.37 -48.87 22.43
N SER A 35 -2.25 -48.21 22.09
CA SER A 35 -2.20 -47.25 21.00
C SER A 35 -1.68 -47.90 19.71
N PHE A 36 -2.57 -48.04 18.72
CA PHE A 36 -2.20 -48.49 17.38
C PHE A 36 -1.08 -47.61 16.76
N ALA A 37 -1.23 -46.29 16.82
CA ALA A 37 -0.28 -45.34 16.20
C ALA A 37 1.13 -45.47 16.82
N PHE A 38 1.20 -45.72 18.11
CA PHE A 38 2.44 -45.93 18.84
C PHE A 38 3.21 -47.14 18.31
N HIS A 39 2.56 -48.31 18.29
CA HIS A 39 3.19 -49.57 17.81
C HIS A 39 3.47 -49.48 16.30
N PHE A 40 2.59 -48.86 15.54
CA PHE A 40 2.80 -48.72 14.11
C PHE A 40 4.03 -47.87 13.79
N TYR A 41 4.22 -46.70 14.48
CA TYR A 41 5.35 -45.81 14.20
C TYR A 41 6.70 -46.41 14.62
N ILE A 42 6.77 -47.13 15.76
CA ILE A 42 7.98 -47.87 16.15
C ILE A 42 8.26 -48.99 15.16
N GLY A 43 7.26 -49.78 14.81
CA GLY A 43 7.40 -50.84 13.81
C GLY A 43 7.90 -50.32 12.45
N MET A 44 7.39 -49.14 12.02
CA MET A 44 7.88 -48.48 10.80
C MET A 44 9.31 -47.95 10.92
N ALA A 45 9.74 -47.49 12.08
CA ALA A 45 11.13 -47.10 12.31
C ALA A 45 12.07 -48.29 12.20
N TYR A 46 11.76 -49.42 12.85
CA TYR A 46 12.52 -50.64 12.76
C TYR A 46 12.54 -51.26 11.34
N LEU A 47 11.40 -51.21 10.62
CA LEU A 47 11.35 -51.66 9.22
C LEU A 47 12.30 -50.83 8.33
N ASN A 48 12.38 -49.52 8.53
CA ASN A 48 13.27 -48.66 7.77
C ASN A 48 14.76 -48.84 8.11
N LEU A 49 15.06 -49.21 9.35
CA LEU A 49 16.42 -49.60 9.79
C LEU A 49 16.84 -50.99 9.34
N GLY A 50 15.89 -51.82 8.86
CA GLY A 50 16.16 -53.16 8.44
C GLY A 50 16.04 -54.23 9.55
N GLU A 51 15.62 -53.84 10.73
CA GLU A 51 15.43 -54.68 11.90
C GLU A 51 14.08 -55.43 11.84
N MET A 52 14.03 -56.47 11.00
CA MET A 52 12.77 -57.18 10.64
C MET A 52 12.10 -57.88 11.82
N ALA A 53 12.87 -58.40 12.80
CA ALA A 53 12.31 -59.04 13.97
C ALA A 53 11.52 -58.05 14.84
N ASN A 54 12.16 -56.98 15.21
CA ASN A 54 11.54 -55.90 16.01
C ASN A 54 10.33 -55.30 15.29
N ALA A 55 10.45 -54.99 13.98
CA ALA A 55 9.34 -54.51 13.17
C ALA A 55 8.12 -55.45 13.19
N LYS A 56 8.35 -56.76 13.07
CA LYS A 56 7.31 -57.81 13.10
C LYS A 56 6.55 -57.80 14.44
N ASP A 57 7.28 -57.71 15.56
CA ASP A 57 6.68 -57.77 16.90
C ASP A 57 5.76 -56.56 17.13
N TYR A 58 6.23 -55.33 16.82
CA TYR A 58 5.41 -54.12 16.90
C TYR A 58 4.23 -54.16 15.92
N PHE A 59 4.39 -54.63 14.68
CA PHE A 59 3.28 -54.81 13.73
C PHE A 59 2.28 -55.88 14.18
N SER A 60 2.73 -56.93 14.87
CA SER A 60 1.84 -57.94 15.44
C SER A 60 0.91 -57.33 16.50
N THR A 61 1.48 -56.52 17.39
CA THR A 61 0.69 -55.76 18.40
C THR A 61 -0.26 -54.76 17.75
N ALA A 62 0.23 -53.97 16.78
CA ALA A 62 -0.60 -53.01 16.04
C ALA A 62 -1.78 -53.72 15.32
N ARG A 63 -1.56 -54.93 14.77
CA ARG A 63 -2.61 -55.73 14.10
C ARG A 63 -3.71 -56.19 15.04
N LYS A 64 -3.38 -56.52 16.30
CA LYS A 64 -4.40 -56.89 17.31
C LYS A 64 -5.31 -55.70 17.60
N LEU A 65 -4.77 -54.50 17.57
CA LEU A 65 -5.52 -53.26 17.82
C LEU A 65 -6.36 -52.78 16.61
N LYS A 66 -5.79 -52.93 15.38
CA LYS A 66 -6.48 -52.60 14.12
C LYS A 66 -6.19 -53.60 13.01
N PRO A 67 -6.95 -54.71 12.90
CA PRO A 67 -6.65 -55.82 11.97
C PRO A 67 -6.67 -55.46 10.49
N ASN A 68 -7.51 -54.50 10.09
CA ASN A 68 -7.74 -54.11 8.68
C ASN A 68 -7.22 -52.69 8.37
N ASP A 69 -6.19 -52.23 9.09
CA ASP A 69 -5.57 -50.95 8.75
C ASP A 69 -4.74 -51.10 7.46
N PRO A 70 -5.03 -50.32 6.39
CA PRO A 70 -4.38 -50.49 5.10
C PRO A 70 -2.90 -50.11 5.11
N ASP A 71 -2.47 -49.17 5.96
CA ASP A 71 -1.07 -48.76 6.07
C ASP A 71 -0.27 -49.88 6.78
N LEU A 72 -0.81 -50.44 7.85
CA LEU A 72 -0.17 -51.59 8.51
C LEU A 72 -0.08 -52.82 7.58
N MET A 73 -1.13 -53.09 6.82
CA MET A 73 -1.13 -54.20 5.86
C MET A 73 -0.11 -53.96 4.74
N ALA A 74 0.02 -52.73 4.23
CA ALA A 74 1.03 -52.35 3.22
C ALA A 74 2.45 -52.46 3.76
N ALA A 75 2.69 -52.01 5.00
CA ALA A 75 3.97 -52.19 5.69
C ALA A 75 4.34 -53.67 5.86
N THR A 76 3.33 -54.47 6.25
CA THR A 76 3.51 -55.93 6.38
C THR A 76 3.80 -56.61 5.04
N ALA A 77 3.11 -56.19 3.96
CA ALA A 77 3.40 -56.70 2.59
C ALA A 77 4.82 -56.34 2.16
N ALA A 78 5.25 -55.10 2.38
CA ALA A 78 6.62 -54.68 2.08
C ALA A 78 7.68 -55.45 2.91
N MET A 79 7.37 -55.79 4.18
CA MET A 79 8.21 -56.63 5.01
C MET A 79 8.34 -58.05 4.43
N TYR A 80 7.25 -58.66 3.92
CA TYR A 80 7.30 -59.94 3.24
C TYR A 80 8.11 -59.90 1.94
N LEU A 81 7.96 -58.85 1.12
CA LEU A 81 8.80 -58.65 -0.05
C LEU A 81 10.29 -58.61 0.30
N ARG A 82 10.64 -57.88 1.36
CA ARG A 82 12.04 -57.80 1.82
C ARG A 82 12.60 -59.15 2.24
N ARG A 83 11.73 -60.10 2.60
CA ARG A 83 12.08 -61.50 2.91
C ARG A 83 11.93 -62.43 1.70
N SER A 84 11.76 -61.88 0.52
CA SER A 84 11.53 -62.61 -0.75
C SER A 84 10.24 -63.47 -0.76
N ASP A 85 9.31 -63.26 0.19
CA ASP A 85 8.00 -63.93 0.22
C ASP A 85 6.98 -63.12 -0.61
N THR A 86 7.14 -63.18 -1.92
CA THR A 86 6.30 -62.46 -2.88
C THR A 86 4.82 -62.89 -2.80
N ARG A 87 4.57 -64.17 -2.53
CA ARG A 87 3.20 -64.72 -2.46
C ARG A 87 2.39 -64.02 -1.34
N LYS A 88 2.95 -63.97 -0.14
CA LYS A 88 2.26 -63.28 0.98
C LYS A 88 2.12 -61.80 0.75
N ALA A 89 3.10 -61.16 0.14
CA ALA A 89 2.98 -59.72 -0.20
C ALA A 89 1.82 -59.47 -1.15
N VAL A 90 1.65 -60.26 -2.22
CA VAL A 90 0.52 -60.19 -3.15
C VAL A 90 -0.80 -60.33 -2.43
N GLU A 91 -0.93 -61.35 -1.54
CA GLU A 91 -2.13 -61.59 -0.75
C GLU A 91 -2.53 -60.35 0.06
N TYR A 92 -1.59 -59.74 0.76
CA TYR A 92 -1.85 -58.52 1.52
C TYR A 92 -2.26 -57.36 0.63
N TYR A 93 -1.60 -57.13 -0.51
CA TYR A 93 -1.97 -56.06 -1.42
C TYR A 93 -3.36 -56.27 -2.04
N LEU A 94 -3.70 -57.47 -2.46
CA LEU A 94 -5.02 -57.79 -2.98
C LEU A 94 -6.09 -57.62 -1.91
N ARG A 95 -5.81 -58.06 -0.70
CA ARG A 95 -6.72 -57.86 0.44
C ARG A 95 -6.96 -56.39 0.73
N ILE A 96 -5.95 -55.52 0.65
CA ILE A 96 -6.15 -54.07 0.77
C ILE A 96 -7.09 -53.57 -0.33
N LEU A 97 -6.86 -53.97 -1.58
CA LEU A 97 -7.63 -53.50 -2.73
C LEU A 97 -9.08 -54.01 -2.73
N SER A 98 -9.39 -55.13 -2.06
CA SER A 98 -10.77 -55.64 -1.95
C SER A 98 -11.68 -54.70 -1.13
N PHE A 99 -11.18 -53.99 -0.13
CA PHE A 99 -11.96 -53.03 0.66
C PHE A 99 -11.58 -51.56 0.42
N ARG A 100 -10.41 -51.31 -0.24
CA ARG A 100 -9.94 -49.97 -0.58
C ARG A 100 -9.33 -49.94 -1.98
N PRO A 101 -10.16 -49.99 -3.04
CA PRO A 101 -9.69 -50.08 -4.42
C PRO A 101 -8.80 -48.93 -4.90
N SER A 102 -8.89 -47.74 -4.26
CA SER A 102 -8.09 -46.54 -4.59
C SER A 102 -6.74 -46.47 -3.87
N TYR A 103 -6.37 -47.45 -3.05
CA TYR A 103 -5.15 -47.40 -2.25
C TYR A 103 -3.88 -47.52 -3.13
N THR A 104 -3.19 -46.40 -3.31
CA THR A 104 -2.09 -46.27 -4.29
C THR A 104 -0.86 -47.11 -3.99
N LEU A 105 -0.50 -47.34 -2.70
CA LEU A 105 0.66 -48.15 -2.36
C LEU A 105 0.46 -49.64 -2.70
N ALA A 106 -0.76 -50.17 -2.53
CA ALA A 106 -1.04 -51.54 -2.91
C ALA A 106 -0.95 -51.75 -4.43
N LYS A 107 -1.52 -50.83 -5.22
CA LYS A 107 -1.37 -50.82 -6.69
C LYS A 107 0.10 -50.75 -7.10
N LYS A 108 0.86 -49.87 -6.47
CA LYS A 108 2.30 -49.72 -6.72
C LYS A 108 3.08 -50.98 -6.34
N GLY A 109 2.73 -51.60 -5.21
CA GLY A 109 3.35 -52.87 -4.77
C GLY A 109 3.14 -53.99 -5.75
N LEU A 110 1.90 -54.20 -6.25
CA LEU A 110 1.61 -55.20 -7.27
C LEU A 110 2.31 -54.90 -8.61
N ALA A 111 2.36 -53.62 -9.00
CA ALA A 111 3.08 -53.21 -10.22
C ALA A 111 4.60 -53.47 -10.08
N CYS A 112 5.18 -53.23 -8.90
CA CYS A 112 6.58 -53.53 -8.64
C CYS A 112 6.85 -55.06 -8.72
N ILE A 113 6.00 -55.90 -8.13
CA ILE A 113 6.13 -57.36 -8.21
C ILE A 113 6.07 -57.83 -9.66
N LYS A 114 5.15 -57.29 -10.46
CA LYS A 114 5.05 -57.60 -11.89
C LYS A 114 6.28 -57.15 -12.70
N LYS A 115 6.87 -56.00 -12.30
CA LYS A 115 8.05 -55.45 -12.99
C LYS A 115 9.34 -56.21 -12.67
N TYR A 116 9.50 -56.67 -11.43
CA TYR A 116 10.66 -57.40 -10.94
C TYR A 116 10.28 -58.83 -10.71
N ASP A 117 9.93 -59.58 -11.79
CA ASP A 117 9.38 -60.91 -11.78
C ASP A 117 10.42 -62.02 -11.52
N THR A 118 11.71 -61.72 -11.73
CA THR A 118 12.79 -62.66 -11.45
C THR A 118 13.33 -62.48 -10.02
N ALA A 119 13.84 -63.57 -9.43
CA ALA A 119 14.43 -63.53 -8.07
C ALA A 119 15.63 -62.55 -8.00
N GLU A 120 16.42 -62.44 -9.06
CA GLU A 120 17.57 -61.56 -9.16
C GLU A 120 17.14 -60.11 -9.21
N ALA A 121 16.20 -59.74 -10.11
CA ALA A 121 15.66 -58.41 -10.22
C ALA A 121 14.98 -57.92 -8.93
N MET A 122 14.24 -58.79 -8.26
CA MET A 122 13.64 -58.51 -6.97
C MET A 122 14.71 -58.36 -5.88
N GLY A 123 15.76 -59.20 -5.89
CA GLY A 123 16.91 -59.05 -4.99
C GLY A 123 17.61 -57.70 -5.13
N ASP A 124 17.82 -57.24 -6.38
CA ASP A 124 18.39 -55.91 -6.66
C ASP A 124 17.49 -54.76 -6.22
N PHE A 125 16.17 -54.89 -6.42
CA PHE A 125 15.19 -53.94 -5.93
C PHE A 125 15.23 -53.78 -4.40
N ILE A 126 15.43 -54.90 -3.68
CA ILE A 126 15.56 -54.93 -2.22
C ILE A 126 16.92 -54.34 -1.80
N ARG A 127 18.02 -54.81 -2.41
CA ARG A 127 19.40 -54.44 -2.08
C ARG A 127 19.65 -52.92 -2.30
N THR A 128 19.10 -52.39 -3.37
CA THR A 128 19.18 -50.94 -3.69
C THR A 128 18.23 -50.07 -2.87
N GLU A 129 17.56 -50.64 -1.86
CA GLU A 129 16.60 -50.00 -0.97
C GLU A 129 15.41 -49.30 -1.69
N LYS A 130 15.22 -49.55 -2.97
CA LYS A 130 14.05 -49.04 -3.73
C LYS A 130 12.72 -49.55 -3.15
N ILE A 131 12.74 -50.64 -2.43
CA ILE A 131 11.60 -51.19 -1.68
C ILE A 131 11.03 -50.20 -0.65
N LYS A 132 11.83 -49.29 -0.12
CA LYS A 132 11.37 -48.21 0.80
C LYS A 132 10.29 -47.32 0.18
N SER A 133 10.21 -47.31 -1.15
CA SER A 133 9.14 -46.55 -1.86
C SER A 133 7.74 -47.15 -1.70
N LEU A 134 7.65 -48.38 -1.19
CA LEU A 134 6.40 -49.10 -0.88
C LEU A 134 6.00 -48.98 0.60
N TYR A 135 6.82 -48.30 1.43
CA TYR A 135 6.52 -48.11 2.83
C TYR A 135 5.51 -46.98 3.04
N PRO A 136 4.48 -47.19 3.85
CA PRO A 136 3.49 -46.14 4.17
C PRO A 136 4.10 -45.12 5.13
N MET A 137 4.64 -44.04 4.58
CA MET A 137 5.27 -42.98 5.36
C MET A 137 4.35 -41.77 5.49
N PRO A 138 4.28 -41.10 6.66
CA PRO A 138 3.54 -39.90 6.83
C PRO A 138 4.14 -38.79 5.95
N ARG A 139 3.28 -38.03 5.26
CA ARG A 139 3.71 -36.94 4.37
C ARG A 139 4.06 -35.69 5.20
N ILE A 140 5.24 -35.14 4.97
CA ILE A 140 5.72 -33.92 5.68
C ILE A 140 4.75 -32.76 5.50
N ILE A 141 4.19 -32.59 4.30
CA ILE A 141 3.28 -31.51 3.99
C ILE A 141 2.03 -31.45 4.90
N GLU A 142 1.65 -32.60 5.50
CA GLU A 142 0.50 -32.64 6.41
C GLU A 142 0.72 -31.83 7.69
N PHE A 143 1.98 -31.71 8.14
CA PHE A 143 2.33 -30.92 9.34
C PHE A 143 2.23 -29.42 9.09
N TYR A 144 2.35 -28.99 7.83
CA TYR A 144 2.36 -27.59 7.45
C TYR A 144 1.05 -27.10 6.84
N LYS A 145 0.04 -27.99 6.66
CA LYS A 145 -1.26 -27.61 6.06
C LYS A 145 -1.89 -26.36 6.69
N ARG A 146 -1.81 -26.23 8.02
CA ARG A 146 -2.32 -25.07 8.75
C ARG A 146 -1.55 -23.79 8.40
N TYR A 147 -0.22 -23.88 8.38
CA TYR A 147 0.64 -22.72 8.07
C TYR A 147 0.55 -22.32 6.60
N ILE A 148 0.39 -23.28 5.70
CA ILE A 148 0.16 -23.01 4.27
C ILE A 148 -1.14 -22.23 4.07
N LYS A 149 -2.24 -22.62 4.74
CA LYS A 149 -3.52 -21.87 4.68
C LYS A 149 -3.37 -20.43 5.17
N ILE A 150 -2.66 -20.22 6.29
CA ILE A 150 -2.39 -18.89 6.84
C ILE A 150 -1.51 -18.09 5.87
N GLY A 151 -0.46 -18.68 5.33
CA GLY A 151 0.42 -18.05 4.35
C GLY A 151 -0.32 -17.59 3.07
N VAL A 152 -1.20 -18.44 2.55
CA VAL A 152 -2.04 -18.12 1.39
C VAL A 152 -3.01 -16.96 1.72
N ALA A 153 -3.64 -16.99 2.90
CA ALA A 153 -4.53 -15.91 3.32
C ALA A 153 -3.80 -14.56 3.45
N LEU A 154 -2.60 -14.56 4.02
CA LEU A 154 -1.77 -13.35 4.12
C LEU A 154 -1.34 -12.82 2.74
N LEU A 155 -0.99 -13.72 1.82
CA LEU A 155 -0.59 -13.34 0.45
C LEU A 155 -1.77 -12.73 -0.32
N VAL A 156 -2.97 -13.32 -0.20
CA VAL A 156 -4.18 -12.76 -0.80
C VAL A 156 -4.51 -11.37 -0.20
N SER A 157 -4.40 -11.21 1.12
CA SER A 157 -4.60 -9.92 1.80
C SER A 157 -3.61 -8.87 1.32
N LEU A 158 -2.33 -9.24 1.12
CA LEU A 158 -1.32 -8.33 0.60
C LEU A 158 -1.62 -7.88 -0.84
N ILE A 159 -2.03 -8.81 -1.71
CA ILE A 159 -2.41 -8.50 -3.09
C ILE A 159 -3.62 -7.55 -3.13
N LEU A 160 -4.63 -7.81 -2.28
CA LEU A 160 -5.81 -6.94 -2.18
C LEU A 160 -5.44 -5.53 -1.70
N SER A 161 -4.56 -5.41 -0.68
CA SER A 161 -4.13 -4.09 -0.20
C SER A 161 -3.33 -3.31 -1.25
N ILE A 162 -2.45 -3.96 -2.01
CA ILE A 162 -1.74 -3.34 -3.15
C ILE A 162 -2.75 -2.90 -4.22
N GLY A 163 -3.73 -3.74 -4.53
CA GLY A 163 -4.80 -3.43 -5.49
C GLY A 163 -5.61 -2.21 -5.08
N VAL A 164 -5.98 -2.09 -3.79
CA VAL A 164 -6.68 -0.93 -3.24
C VAL A 164 -5.84 0.34 -3.34
N VAL A 165 -4.55 0.28 -3.00
CA VAL A 165 -3.64 1.44 -3.13
C VAL A 165 -3.50 1.87 -4.59
N PHE A 166 -3.37 0.92 -5.52
CA PHE A 166 -3.29 1.22 -6.95
C PHE A 166 -4.60 1.80 -7.48
N PHE A 167 -5.75 1.27 -7.04
CA PHE A 167 -7.09 1.77 -7.37
C PHE A 167 -7.28 3.21 -6.87
N ILE A 168 -6.93 3.48 -5.60
CA ILE A 168 -6.98 4.83 -5.03
C ILE A 168 -6.09 5.78 -5.84
N ARG A 169 -4.84 5.42 -6.15
CA ARG A 169 -3.95 6.23 -7.00
C ARG A 169 -4.48 6.46 -8.40
N SER A 170 -5.21 5.51 -8.97
CA SER A 170 -5.81 5.65 -10.31
C SER A 170 -7.00 6.61 -10.32
N PHE A 171 -7.80 6.63 -9.22
CA PHE A 171 -8.91 7.57 -9.08
C PHE A 171 -8.46 8.98 -8.66
N PHE A 172 -7.45 9.08 -7.82
CA PHE A 172 -6.84 10.36 -7.40
C PHE A 172 -5.62 10.68 -8.27
N LYS A 173 -5.73 10.59 -9.60
CA LYS A 173 -4.74 11.24 -10.46
C LYS A 173 -4.72 12.72 -10.08
N PRO A 174 -3.59 13.29 -9.61
CA PRO A 174 -3.49 14.73 -9.45
C PRO A 174 -3.87 15.35 -10.79
N ARG A 175 -4.72 16.38 -10.78
CA ARG A 175 -5.02 17.14 -12.00
C ARG A 175 -3.69 17.61 -12.54
N GLU A 176 -3.30 17.12 -13.71
CA GLU A 176 -2.11 17.60 -14.39
C GLU A 176 -2.37 19.05 -14.78
N ARG A 177 -1.45 19.94 -14.40
CA ARG A 177 -1.44 21.32 -14.87
C ARG A 177 -0.84 21.39 -16.27
N GLU A 178 -1.06 22.53 -16.89
CA GLU A 178 -0.49 22.83 -18.20
C GLU A 178 1.04 22.69 -18.17
N ASP A 179 1.60 22.14 -19.21
CA ASP A 179 3.05 21.98 -19.37
C ASP A 179 3.70 23.37 -19.52
N ILE A 180 4.62 23.68 -18.62
CA ILE A 180 5.37 24.93 -18.61
C ILE A 180 6.82 24.77 -19.08
N THR A 181 7.13 23.65 -19.76
CA THR A 181 8.50 23.37 -20.26
C THR A 181 9.03 24.49 -21.15
N ALA A 182 8.16 25.11 -21.94
CA ALA A 182 8.51 26.27 -22.77
C ALA A 182 8.92 27.52 -21.99
N LEU A 183 8.53 27.61 -20.71
CA LEU A 183 8.88 28.71 -19.80
C LEU A 183 10.14 28.41 -18.98
N ASN A 184 10.81 27.29 -19.18
CA ASN A 184 12.06 27.01 -18.48
C ASN A 184 13.16 27.99 -18.91
N LEU A 185 14.00 28.40 -17.95
CA LEU A 185 15.13 29.27 -18.23
C LEU A 185 16.18 28.54 -19.07
N ASP A 186 16.71 29.19 -20.08
CA ASP A 186 17.77 28.67 -20.90
C ASP A 186 19.17 28.87 -20.26
N SER A 187 20.23 28.36 -20.90
CA SER A 187 21.60 28.48 -20.39
C SER A 187 22.12 29.92 -20.36
N ALA A 188 21.60 30.83 -21.21
CA ALA A 188 22.00 32.23 -21.23
C ALA A 188 21.34 32.99 -20.09
N GLU A 189 20.06 32.79 -19.87
CA GLU A 189 19.28 33.35 -18.77
C GLU A 189 19.79 32.89 -17.39
N ASN A 190 20.17 31.62 -17.30
CA ASN A 190 20.79 31.05 -16.11
C ASN A 190 22.19 31.64 -15.81
N LYS A 191 22.88 32.20 -16.79
CA LYS A 191 24.17 32.87 -16.60
C LYS A 191 24.04 34.34 -16.30
N LYS A 192 23.04 35.02 -16.87
CA LYS A 192 22.80 36.44 -16.70
C LYS A 192 21.30 36.67 -16.42
N SER A 193 20.95 36.70 -15.13
CA SER A 193 19.56 36.84 -14.69
C SER A 193 19.22 38.27 -14.21
N VAL A 194 20.21 39.11 -13.94
CA VAL A 194 20.01 40.45 -13.42
C VAL A 194 20.54 41.51 -14.37
N ASP A 195 19.87 42.64 -14.39
CA ASP A 195 20.28 43.85 -15.03
C ASP A 195 20.68 44.87 -13.95
N MET A 196 21.81 45.55 -14.14
CA MET A 196 22.37 46.50 -13.17
C MET A 196 22.02 47.96 -13.57
N GLU A 197 21.41 48.16 -14.73
CA GLU A 197 21.06 49.51 -15.24
C GLU A 197 19.57 49.73 -15.03
N GLY A 198 19.22 50.64 -14.10
CA GLY A 198 17.82 51.04 -13.87
C GLY A 198 17.49 51.32 -12.40
N VAL A 199 16.27 51.85 -12.19
CA VAL A 199 15.68 52.03 -10.86
C VAL A 199 14.62 50.96 -10.65
N TYR A 200 14.82 50.12 -9.64
CA TYR A 200 13.94 48.99 -9.35
C TYR A 200 13.38 49.09 -7.94
N ARG A 201 12.16 48.56 -7.72
CA ARG A 201 11.56 48.53 -6.37
C ARG A 201 12.28 47.51 -5.48
N GLU A 202 12.70 46.37 -6.07
CA GLU A 202 13.53 45.37 -5.41
C GLU A 202 14.82 45.14 -6.19
N VAL A 203 15.96 45.07 -5.49
CA VAL A 203 17.24 44.71 -6.08
C VAL A 203 17.60 43.33 -5.59
N LEU A 204 17.54 42.38 -6.48
CA LEU A 204 17.83 40.96 -6.19
C LEU A 204 19.20 40.56 -6.72
N THR A 205 19.84 39.64 -6.05
CA THR A 205 21.01 38.94 -6.55
C THR A 205 20.65 37.94 -7.65
N HIS A 206 21.63 37.54 -8.42
CA HIS A 206 21.46 36.49 -9.44
C HIS A 206 20.77 35.23 -8.89
N ALA A 207 21.23 34.74 -7.72
CA ALA A 207 20.66 33.55 -7.08
C ALA A 207 19.21 33.76 -6.62
N GLU A 208 18.87 34.96 -6.11
CA GLU A 208 17.51 35.26 -5.67
C GLU A 208 16.53 35.30 -6.83
N VAL A 209 16.90 35.90 -7.99
CA VAL A 209 16.06 35.89 -9.18
C VAL A 209 15.76 34.47 -9.66
N LEU A 210 16.79 33.63 -9.76
CA LEU A 210 16.62 32.23 -10.17
C LEU A 210 15.76 31.44 -9.18
N ASN A 211 15.96 31.67 -7.88
CA ASN A 211 15.16 31.03 -6.83
C ASN A 211 13.70 31.46 -6.88
N SER A 212 13.41 32.77 -6.96
CA SER A 212 12.04 33.26 -7.09
C SER A 212 11.34 32.70 -8.32
N TYR A 213 12.05 32.62 -9.46
CA TYR A 213 11.46 32.02 -10.67
C TYR A 213 11.15 30.53 -10.50
N SER A 214 12.07 29.79 -9.90
CA SER A 214 11.87 28.37 -9.60
C SER A 214 10.73 28.16 -8.61
N GLN A 215 10.60 29.02 -7.59
CA GLN A 215 9.49 28.96 -6.63
C GLN A 215 8.16 29.30 -7.31
N ALA A 216 8.10 30.29 -8.20
CA ALA A 216 6.88 30.60 -8.97
C ALA A 216 6.42 29.38 -9.78
N GLN A 217 7.33 28.71 -10.48
CA GLN A 217 7.02 27.49 -11.23
C GLN A 217 6.55 26.36 -10.31
N ASN A 218 7.22 26.13 -9.18
CA ASN A 218 6.85 25.10 -8.22
C ASN A 218 5.47 25.35 -7.60
N HIS A 219 5.19 26.60 -7.18
CA HIS A 219 3.88 27.00 -6.66
C HIS A 219 2.79 26.80 -7.70
N PHE A 220 3.03 27.18 -8.95
CA PHE A 220 2.11 26.91 -10.04
C PHE A 220 1.82 25.40 -10.17
N GLN A 221 2.84 24.55 -10.25
CA GLN A 221 2.67 23.10 -10.40
C GLN A 221 1.95 22.45 -9.21
N THR A 222 2.08 23.01 -8.02
CA THR A 222 1.44 22.51 -6.79
C THR A 222 0.08 23.14 -6.50
N PHE A 223 -0.47 23.93 -7.44
CA PHE A 223 -1.77 24.62 -7.32
C PHE A 223 -1.82 25.66 -6.18
N HIS A 224 -0.73 26.36 -5.97
CA HIS A 224 -0.59 27.51 -5.08
C HIS A 224 -0.46 28.80 -5.89
N ASP A 225 -1.54 29.15 -6.60
CA ASP A 225 -1.53 30.25 -7.59
C ASP A 225 -1.26 31.62 -6.96
N ASN A 226 -1.74 31.84 -5.75
CA ASN A 226 -1.44 33.07 -5.02
C ASN A 226 0.03 33.23 -4.68
N LEU A 227 0.67 32.15 -4.19
CA LEU A 227 2.11 32.18 -3.90
C LEU A 227 2.93 32.32 -5.20
N ALA A 228 2.49 31.69 -6.29
CA ALA A 228 3.10 31.86 -7.60
C ALA A 228 3.02 33.33 -8.04
N GLN A 229 1.86 34.01 -7.86
CA GLN A 229 1.67 35.41 -8.19
C GLN A 229 2.60 36.31 -7.39
N VAL A 230 2.80 36.08 -6.09
CA VAL A 230 3.73 36.83 -5.24
C VAL A 230 5.16 36.75 -5.79
N GLU A 231 5.64 35.57 -6.14
CA GLU A 231 6.99 35.38 -6.70
C GLU A 231 7.12 36.00 -8.10
N ILE A 232 6.07 35.94 -8.94
CA ILE A 232 6.00 36.60 -10.23
C ILE A 232 6.09 38.14 -10.03
N ASN A 233 5.30 38.69 -9.12
CA ASN A 233 5.34 40.14 -8.82
C ASN A 233 6.71 40.59 -8.32
N ARG A 234 7.38 39.76 -7.49
CA ARG A 234 8.76 40.02 -7.06
C ARG A 234 9.70 40.15 -8.25
N ILE A 235 9.65 39.20 -9.19
CA ILE A 235 10.47 39.22 -10.41
C ILE A 235 10.16 40.45 -11.26
N LEU A 236 8.88 40.74 -11.48
CA LEU A 236 8.46 41.87 -12.33
C LEU A 236 8.91 43.23 -11.78
N ASN A 237 8.92 43.37 -10.44
CA ASN A 237 9.33 44.61 -9.75
C ASN A 237 10.83 44.68 -9.44
N SER A 238 11.59 43.61 -9.79
CA SER A 238 13.04 43.54 -9.52
C SER A 238 13.88 43.96 -10.71
N ASN A 239 15.20 43.88 -10.50
CA ASN A 239 16.24 44.03 -11.52
C ASN A 239 16.46 42.75 -12.35
N ALA A 240 15.50 41.82 -12.42
CA ALA A 240 15.58 40.67 -13.31
C ALA A 240 15.63 41.10 -14.78
N THR A 241 16.33 40.35 -15.61
CA THR A 241 16.42 40.64 -17.05
C THR A 241 15.05 40.61 -17.73
N PHE A 242 14.91 41.32 -18.83
CA PHE A 242 13.66 41.42 -19.60
C PHE A 242 13.15 40.03 -20.03
N SER A 243 14.03 39.14 -20.44
CA SER A 243 13.67 37.75 -20.84
C SER A 243 13.00 36.99 -19.69
N ILE A 244 13.57 37.05 -18.47
CA ILE A 244 13.00 36.39 -17.30
C ILE A 244 11.66 37.01 -16.91
N LYS A 245 11.54 38.32 -16.96
CA LYS A 245 10.25 39.02 -16.73
C LYS A 245 9.19 38.62 -17.76
N GLN A 246 9.56 38.46 -19.01
CA GLN A 246 8.64 37.99 -20.05
C GLN A 246 8.13 36.56 -19.80
N LYS A 247 9.03 35.68 -19.37
CA LYS A 247 8.64 34.29 -18.97
C LYS A 247 7.77 34.29 -17.71
N ALA A 248 8.06 35.17 -16.74
CA ALA A 248 7.21 35.33 -15.55
C ALA A 248 5.81 35.81 -15.92
N THR A 249 5.67 36.76 -16.87
CA THR A 249 4.37 37.20 -17.40
C THR A 249 3.67 36.06 -18.15
N GLY A 250 4.41 35.24 -18.88
CA GLY A 250 3.86 34.02 -19.49
C GLY A 250 3.28 33.06 -18.48
N LEU A 251 3.97 32.86 -17.36
CA LEU A 251 3.48 32.02 -16.25
C LEU A 251 2.26 32.63 -15.56
N GLU A 252 2.23 33.96 -15.37
CA GLU A 252 1.08 34.69 -14.82
C GLU A 252 -0.19 34.41 -15.63
N SER A 253 -0.12 34.39 -16.95
CA SER A 253 -1.28 34.15 -17.82
C SER A 253 -1.91 32.75 -17.66
N LEU A 254 -1.20 31.79 -17.05
CA LEU A 254 -1.67 30.44 -16.78
C LEU A 254 -2.31 30.30 -15.38
N LEU A 255 -2.20 31.30 -14.50
CA LEU A 255 -2.81 31.29 -13.18
C LEU A 255 -4.34 31.34 -13.29
N LYS A 256 -5.02 30.63 -12.38
CA LYS A 256 -6.48 30.50 -12.42
C LYS A 256 -7.13 31.23 -11.26
N GLU A 257 -8.24 31.87 -11.56
CA GLU A 257 -9.10 32.49 -10.55
C GLU A 257 -9.62 31.44 -9.57
N PRO A 258 -9.41 31.60 -8.25
CA PRO A 258 -9.91 30.68 -7.26
C PRO A 258 -11.40 30.91 -6.98
N ARG A 259 -12.05 29.87 -6.43
CA ARG A 259 -13.38 29.98 -5.81
C ARG A 259 -13.24 29.93 -4.29
N PHE A 260 -14.34 30.18 -3.55
CA PHE A 260 -14.36 30.13 -2.09
C PHE A 260 -13.83 28.81 -1.51
N ASP A 261 -14.06 27.70 -2.20
CA ASP A 261 -13.68 26.36 -1.80
C ASP A 261 -12.28 25.94 -2.29
N THR A 262 -11.70 26.68 -3.23
CA THR A 262 -10.43 26.31 -3.86
C THR A 262 -9.26 27.22 -3.49
N ILE A 263 -9.52 28.39 -2.88
CA ILE A 263 -8.45 29.28 -2.41
C ILE A 263 -7.67 28.59 -1.28
N LYS A 264 -6.36 28.51 -1.44
CA LYS A 264 -5.47 27.84 -0.47
C LYS A 264 -4.64 28.83 0.35
N ASP A 265 -4.12 29.83 -0.32
CA ASP A 265 -3.15 30.76 0.25
C ASP A 265 -3.89 32.02 0.63
N ILE A 266 -4.01 32.33 1.93
CA ILE A 266 -4.72 33.49 2.44
C ILE A 266 -3.70 34.40 3.08
N PHE A 267 -3.69 35.70 2.63
CA PHE A 267 -2.84 36.74 3.17
C PHE A 267 -3.65 37.63 4.13
N SER A 268 -3.05 38.06 5.21
CA SER A 268 -3.63 39.09 6.10
C SER A 268 -3.53 40.48 5.48
N LEU A 269 -4.40 41.37 5.89
CA LEU A 269 -4.34 42.75 5.40
C LEU A 269 -3.01 43.42 5.81
N THR A 270 -2.55 43.19 7.03
CA THR A 270 -1.27 43.73 7.54
C THR A 270 -0.06 43.26 6.72
N GLU A 271 -0.07 41.99 6.29
CA GLU A 271 0.97 41.46 5.43
C GLU A 271 0.98 42.12 4.05
N VAL A 272 -0.19 42.30 3.47
CA VAL A 272 -0.37 42.94 2.16
C VAL A 272 0.03 44.42 2.21
N GLU A 273 -0.37 45.15 3.26
CA GLU A 273 -0.04 46.57 3.44
C GLU A 273 1.46 46.84 3.62
N ALA A 274 2.22 45.83 4.13
CA ALA A 274 3.67 45.96 4.30
C ALA A 274 4.42 46.09 2.96
N LYS A 275 3.98 45.41 1.91
CA LYS A 275 4.57 45.43 0.56
C LYS A 275 3.48 45.28 -0.52
N PRO A 276 2.62 46.25 -0.76
CA PRO A 276 1.44 46.11 -1.62
C PRO A 276 1.75 45.57 -3.03
N TYR A 277 2.83 46.03 -3.64
CA TYR A 277 3.25 45.62 -4.99
C TYR A 277 3.56 44.15 -5.17
N LEU A 278 3.88 43.41 -4.06
CA LEU A 278 4.07 41.97 -4.12
C LEU A 278 2.75 41.19 -4.21
N TYR A 279 1.67 41.80 -3.74
CA TYR A 279 0.34 41.16 -3.68
C TYR A 279 -0.63 41.66 -4.76
N ASP A 280 -0.13 42.47 -5.71
CA ASP A 280 -0.95 42.88 -6.86
C ASP A 280 -1.46 41.65 -7.61
N LYS A 281 -2.74 41.64 -7.98
CA LYS A 281 -3.47 40.55 -8.62
C LYS A 281 -3.60 39.25 -7.78
N CYS A 282 -3.10 39.20 -6.53
CA CYS A 282 -3.37 38.09 -5.62
C CYS A 282 -4.83 38.12 -5.16
N TYR A 283 -5.33 36.92 -4.83
CA TYR A 283 -6.70 36.78 -4.33
C TYR A 283 -6.69 36.69 -2.81
N VAL A 284 -7.68 37.30 -2.18
CA VAL A 284 -7.85 37.29 -0.73
C VAL A 284 -9.27 36.90 -0.35
N LEU A 285 -9.41 36.29 0.82
CA LEU A 285 -10.68 35.95 1.42
C LEU A 285 -10.76 36.67 2.77
N TRP A 286 -11.31 37.86 2.78
CA TRP A 286 -11.39 38.67 3.99
C TRP A 286 -12.81 38.75 4.53
N LYS A 287 -12.90 38.79 5.85
CA LYS A 287 -14.12 38.84 6.61
C LYS A 287 -14.17 40.15 7.43
N GLY A 288 -15.31 40.79 7.47
CA GLY A 288 -15.47 42.03 8.20
C GLY A 288 -16.87 42.58 8.14
N MET A 289 -17.00 43.88 8.49
CA MET A 289 -18.26 44.62 8.42
C MET A 289 -18.23 45.59 7.24
N PRO A 290 -19.26 45.60 6.39
CA PRO A 290 -19.38 46.56 5.31
C PRO A 290 -19.85 47.93 5.84
N THR A 291 -19.29 49.00 5.27
CA THR A 291 -19.72 50.37 5.56
C THR A 291 -19.69 51.21 4.29
N ASN A 292 -20.36 52.37 4.26
CA ASN A 292 -20.46 53.26 3.10
C ASN A 292 -20.91 52.51 1.82
N VAL A 293 -21.93 51.69 1.93
CA VAL A 293 -22.45 50.88 0.82
C VAL A 293 -23.12 51.80 -0.20
N GLN A 294 -22.62 51.80 -1.42
CA GLN A 294 -23.14 52.50 -2.57
C GLN A 294 -23.52 51.47 -3.66
N LYS A 295 -24.75 51.52 -4.09
CA LYS A 295 -25.31 50.63 -5.11
C LYS A 295 -25.71 51.47 -6.32
N THR A 296 -25.17 51.10 -7.48
CA THR A 296 -25.60 51.63 -8.78
C THR A 296 -26.34 50.52 -9.55
N GLU A 297 -26.76 50.81 -10.77
CA GLU A 297 -27.47 49.82 -11.60
C GLU A 297 -26.62 48.56 -11.88
N ASN A 298 -25.28 48.70 -12.04
CA ASN A 298 -24.40 47.62 -12.46
C ASN A 298 -23.27 47.30 -11.47
N ASN A 299 -23.04 48.16 -10.47
CA ASN A 299 -21.88 48.05 -9.58
C ASN A 299 -22.31 48.16 -8.11
N LEU A 300 -21.57 47.46 -7.25
CA LEU A 300 -21.65 47.59 -5.81
C LEU A 300 -20.28 48.08 -5.30
N ARG A 301 -20.29 49.17 -4.52
CA ARG A 301 -19.07 49.71 -3.89
C ARG A 301 -19.30 49.85 -2.39
N PHE A 302 -18.32 49.44 -1.57
CA PHE A 302 -18.39 49.61 -0.12
C PHE A 302 -16.98 49.61 0.47
N LYS A 303 -16.85 50.07 1.70
CA LYS A 303 -15.62 49.92 2.49
C LYS A 303 -15.76 48.74 3.44
N LEU A 304 -14.82 47.81 3.41
CA LEU A 304 -14.78 46.68 4.29
C LEU A 304 -13.89 46.98 5.50
N LEU A 305 -14.42 46.81 6.70
CA LEU A 305 -13.69 46.88 7.96
C LEU A 305 -13.15 45.42 8.22
N VAL A 306 -11.91 45.17 7.78
CA VAL A 306 -11.33 43.81 7.85
C VAL A 306 -11.03 43.43 9.29
N GLY A 307 -11.35 42.18 9.66
CA GLY A 307 -11.18 41.67 11.02
C GLY A 307 -12.21 42.16 12.04
N TYR A 308 -13.12 43.07 11.66
CA TYR A 308 -14.15 43.65 12.56
C TYR A 308 -15.42 42.80 12.65
N ASP A 309 -15.30 41.49 12.49
CA ASP A 309 -16.43 40.57 12.54
C ASP A 309 -16.98 40.34 13.97
N THR A 310 -16.14 40.45 14.98
CA THR A 310 -16.51 40.40 16.40
C THR A 310 -16.78 41.73 17.02
N LYS A 311 -16.62 42.86 16.26
CA LYS A 311 -16.68 44.24 16.70
C LYS A 311 -15.67 44.64 17.81
N GLN A 312 -14.61 43.85 17.96
CA GLN A 312 -13.58 44.05 18.99
C GLN A 312 -12.22 44.44 18.40
N THR A 313 -11.84 43.85 17.27
CA THR A 313 -10.54 44.06 16.65
C THR A 313 -10.73 44.53 15.23
N LEU A 314 -10.04 45.59 14.83
CA LEU A 314 -10.00 46.09 13.46
C LEU A 314 -8.58 45.92 12.93
N GLU A 315 -8.40 45.12 11.88
CA GLU A 315 -7.11 44.97 11.22
C GLU A 315 -6.80 46.13 10.29
N GLY A 316 -7.82 46.64 9.63
CA GLY A 316 -7.72 47.80 8.75
C GLY A 316 -8.96 47.96 7.87
N THR A 317 -8.88 48.83 6.89
CA THR A 317 -10.02 49.14 6.01
C THR A 317 -9.60 49.13 4.55
N ILE A 318 -10.43 48.53 3.68
CA ILE A 318 -10.19 48.52 2.24
C ILE A 318 -11.45 48.85 1.46
N ASP A 319 -11.27 49.57 0.36
CA ASP A 319 -12.36 49.85 -0.59
C ASP A 319 -12.60 48.61 -1.47
N VAL A 320 -13.85 48.14 -1.51
CA VAL A 320 -14.28 47.01 -2.30
C VAL A 320 -15.14 47.49 -3.46
N LEU A 321 -14.78 47.05 -4.67
CA LEU A 321 -15.50 47.32 -5.90
C LEU A 321 -15.95 46.02 -6.54
N CYS A 322 -17.24 45.81 -6.73
CA CYS A 322 -17.81 44.64 -7.39
C CYS A 322 -18.47 45.04 -8.71
N ASP A 323 -18.18 44.31 -9.78
CA ASP A 323 -18.81 44.50 -11.11
C ASP A 323 -20.18 43.80 -11.20
N PHE A 324 -20.83 43.60 -10.07
CA PHE A 324 -22.17 43.04 -9.93
C PHE A 324 -22.94 43.71 -8.81
N VAL A 325 -24.27 43.56 -8.82
CA VAL A 325 -25.14 44.13 -7.83
C VAL A 325 -25.70 43.07 -6.89
N ARG A 326 -25.57 43.31 -5.58
CA ARG A 326 -26.16 42.48 -4.54
C ARG A 326 -26.61 43.35 -3.37
N ASP A 327 -27.67 42.92 -2.69
CA ASP A 327 -28.07 43.59 -1.44
C ASP A 327 -27.14 43.18 -0.32
N VAL A 328 -26.57 44.16 0.35
CA VAL A 328 -25.63 44.00 1.47
C VAL A 328 -26.25 44.66 2.69
N ASP A 329 -26.37 43.90 3.76
CA ASP A 329 -26.83 44.37 5.06
C ASP A 329 -25.64 44.90 5.85
N VAL A 330 -25.64 46.15 6.20
CA VAL A 330 -24.53 46.84 6.89
C VAL A 330 -24.34 46.37 8.34
N ASP A 331 -25.37 45.76 8.93
CA ASP A 331 -25.34 45.27 10.29
C ASP A 331 -24.85 43.80 10.41
N LYS A 332 -24.58 43.17 9.27
CA LYS A 332 -24.13 41.77 9.23
C LYS A 332 -22.73 41.62 8.67
N VAL A 333 -22.02 40.65 9.24
CA VAL A 333 -20.70 40.28 8.78
C VAL A 333 -20.75 39.78 7.34
N ILE A 334 -19.79 40.22 6.53
CA ILE A 334 -19.62 39.80 5.15
C ILE A 334 -18.24 39.15 4.97
N THR A 335 -18.18 38.13 4.14
CA THR A 335 -16.92 37.55 3.65
C THR A 335 -16.81 37.87 2.17
N VAL A 336 -15.68 38.43 1.77
CA VAL A 336 -15.40 38.85 0.40
C VAL A 336 -14.24 38.02 -0.14
N LEU A 337 -14.47 37.31 -1.25
CA LEU A 337 -13.43 36.81 -2.12
C LEU A 337 -13.18 37.89 -3.19
N GLY A 338 -11.99 38.42 -3.25
CA GLY A 338 -11.63 39.44 -4.21
C GLY A 338 -10.19 39.38 -4.64
N GLN A 339 -9.88 40.06 -5.75
CA GLN A 339 -8.54 40.23 -6.26
C GLN A 339 -7.99 41.59 -5.83
N LEU A 340 -6.80 41.61 -5.28
CA LEU A 340 -6.09 42.82 -4.92
C LEU A 340 -5.67 43.57 -6.18
N GLN A 341 -5.85 44.85 -6.16
CA GLN A 341 -5.38 45.79 -7.19
C GLN A 341 -4.59 46.90 -6.52
N VAL A 342 -3.36 47.10 -6.95
CA VAL A 342 -2.52 48.18 -6.52
C VAL A 342 -2.73 49.37 -7.48
N ILE A 343 -3.26 50.47 -6.94
CA ILE A 343 -3.51 51.70 -7.68
C ILE A 343 -2.33 52.66 -7.48
N GLU A 344 -2.37 53.83 -8.05
CA GLU A 344 -1.35 54.89 -7.89
C GLU A 344 -1.01 55.13 -6.41
N ASN A 345 0.28 55.35 -6.11
CA ASN A 345 0.83 55.52 -4.76
C ASN A 345 0.66 54.33 -3.81
N ASP A 346 0.72 53.09 -4.33
CA ASP A 346 0.59 51.85 -3.57
C ASP A 346 -0.73 51.73 -2.77
N GLN A 347 -1.78 52.46 -3.17
CA GLN A 347 -3.10 52.30 -2.60
C GLN A 347 -3.71 50.96 -3.02
N LEU A 348 -4.27 50.22 -2.04
CA LEU A 348 -4.93 48.97 -2.26
C LEU A 348 -6.43 49.12 -2.50
N CYS A 349 -6.93 48.44 -3.51
CA CYS A 349 -8.36 48.26 -3.75
C CYS A 349 -8.65 46.79 -3.92
N LEU A 350 -9.80 46.32 -3.46
CA LEU A 350 -10.24 44.95 -3.62
C LEU A 350 -11.32 44.86 -4.70
N LYS A 351 -10.98 44.24 -5.82
CA LYS A 351 -11.99 43.88 -6.82
C LYS A 351 -12.74 42.63 -6.32
N GLY A 352 -13.97 42.83 -5.83
CA GLY A 352 -14.80 41.77 -5.30
C GLY A 352 -15.30 40.85 -6.41
N ILE A 353 -15.03 39.57 -6.30
CA ILE A 353 -15.48 38.51 -7.22
C ILE A 353 -16.76 37.87 -6.70
N THR A 354 -16.76 37.52 -5.43
CA THR A 354 -17.93 36.93 -4.77
C THR A 354 -18.02 37.41 -3.33
N ILE A 355 -19.23 37.67 -2.88
CA ILE A 355 -19.51 38.08 -1.51
C ILE A 355 -20.47 37.10 -0.85
N HIS A 356 -20.20 36.76 0.42
CA HIS A 356 -21.08 35.91 1.23
C HIS A 356 -21.40 36.59 2.55
N GLN A 357 -22.69 36.70 2.87
CA GLN A 357 -23.14 37.28 4.11
C GLN A 357 -23.90 36.26 4.95
N THR A 358 -23.51 36.11 6.21
CA THR A 358 -24.08 35.10 7.12
C THR A 358 -25.57 35.41 7.35
N GLY A 359 -26.44 34.49 7.01
CA GLY A 359 -27.89 34.61 7.21
C GLY A 359 -28.76 34.44 5.96
N LYS A 360 -28.17 34.27 4.76
CA LYS A 360 -28.87 33.77 3.56
C LYS A 360 -28.17 32.52 3.02
N PRO A 361 -28.90 31.46 2.62
CA PRO A 361 -28.30 30.30 1.99
C PRO A 361 -27.58 30.68 0.69
N LEU A 362 -26.46 29.98 0.40
CA LEU A 362 -25.84 30.01 -0.92
C LEU A 362 -26.83 29.47 -1.94
N GLU A 363 -27.38 30.32 -2.80
CA GLU A 363 -28.00 29.90 -4.04
C GLU A 363 -26.85 29.54 -5.00
N LEU A 364 -26.64 28.25 -5.15
CA LEU A 364 -25.76 27.69 -6.19
C LEU A 364 -26.49 27.82 -7.53
N ASN A 365 -26.05 28.75 -8.38
CA ASN A 365 -26.37 28.74 -9.81
C ASN A 365 -25.33 27.96 -10.58
#